data_3b814c50ec15e47ebf18af047260c7e8
#
_entry.id   3b814c50ec15e47ebf18af047260c7e8
#
_cell.length_a   1.000
_cell.length_b   1.000
_cell.length_c   1.000
_cell.angle_alpha   90.00
_cell.angle_beta   90.00
_cell.angle_gamma   90.00
#
_symmetry.space_group_name_H-M   'P 1'
#
loop_
_entity.id
_entity.type
_entity.pdbx_description
1 polymer ?
#
loop_
_entity_poly.entity_id
_entity_poly.type
_entity_poly.pdbx_seq_one_letter_code
_entity_poly.pdbx_strand_id
1 'polypeptide(L)'
;MKTIGLVVGHHCDTALEIKAAILAKDASVTVLLDEGDFVEPAADATDALKEATRKINNFNAVKRLQKAGADVIGFACGCPHRFFAELQTEFTVRLVDPACDSGERLSAADYAQALLTADVTPLPKPFKVGMIGGLGPAATVDLYDKIVKATPAKTDQEHFKLVVEQNPQIPDRTKCLLEGGDNPTLSMYNCAKRLEEDDCDCIIVPCNTAHAFVALIEPFVGIPFINMQQVTMQEIQEKFGDKAVIGLMATTGTVRSGLYGQKAEAMGMPMYVPDDEHQARVMAAIYGPQGAKAGFTDGVCREDLSSAAEYLVKTHGCNVLILGCTELPLILDEGFMTIAGKEVFIIDPTSALARRVVKVAQEAAAERGVL
;
A
#
# COMPACT_ATOMS: atom_id res chain seq x y z
N MET A 1 -21.95 3.15 -22.59
CA MET A 1 -22.86 2.00 -22.91
C MET A 1 -22.76 1.07 -21.71
N LYS A 2 -23.89 0.72 -21.08
CA LYS A 2 -23.88 -0.09 -19.86
C LYS A 2 -23.57 -1.56 -20.19
N THR A 3 -22.70 -2.17 -19.39
CA THR A 3 -22.36 -3.58 -19.50
C THR A 3 -22.90 -4.34 -18.27
N ILE A 4 -23.77 -5.31 -18.49
CA ILE A 4 -24.37 -6.13 -17.44
C ILE A 4 -23.74 -7.51 -17.49
N GLY A 5 -23.16 -7.95 -16.36
CA GLY A 5 -22.68 -9.32 -16.18
C GLY A 5 -23.77 -10.21 -15.59
N LEU A 6 -23.88 -11.46 -16.04
CA LEU A 6 -24.74 -12.48 -15.44
C LEU A 6 -23.92 -13.69 -15.03
N VAL A 7 -23.97 -14.03 -13.75
CA VAL A 7 -23.45 -15.29 -13.21
C VAL A 7 -24.42 -16.42 -13.59
N VAL A 8 -23.97 -17.32 -14.43
CA VAL A 8 -24.81 -18.38 -15.03
C VAL A 8 -24.87 -19.62 -14.15
N GLY A 9 -23.71 -20.14 -13.73
CA GLY A 9 -23.63 -21.41 -13.01
C GLY A 9 -24.26 -22.56 -13.82
N HIS A 10 -25.13 -23.33 -13.15
CA HIS A 10 -25.89 -24.42 -13.78
C HIS A 10 -27.24 -23.99 -14.36
N HIS A 11 -27.52 -22.68 -14.45
CA HIS A 11 -28.83 -22.13 -14.82
C HIS A 11 -28.80 -21.42 -16.19
N CYS A 12 -28.27 -22.10 -17.23
CA CYS A 12 -28.12 -21.51 -18.57
C CYS A 12 -29.45 -21.02 -19.15
N ASP A 13 -30.52 -21.77 -19.05
CA ASP A 13 -31.84 -21.37 -19.61
C ASP A 13 -32.33 -20.08 -18.95
N THR A 14 -32.24 -20.00 -17.63
CA THR A 14 -32.62 -18.79 -16.88
C THR A 14 -31.76 -17.59 -17.24
N ALA A 15 -30.47 -17.79 -17.41
CA ALA A 15 -29.56 -16.71 -17.83
C ALA A 15 -29.92 -16.18 -19.21
N LEU A 16 -30.29 -17.06 -20.14
CA LEU A 16 -30.74 -16.69 -21.49
C LEU A 16 -32.09 -15.97 -21.46
N GLU A 17 -33.03 -16.39 -20.62
CA GLU A 17 -34.31 -15.68 -20.42
C GLU A 17 -34.09 -14.25 -19.90
N ILE A 18 -33.24 -14.09 -18.87
CA ILE A 18 -32.91 -12.78 -18.32
C ILE A 18 -32.22 -11.91 -19.37
N LYS A 19 -31.24 -12.46 -20.12
CA LYS A 19 -30.55 -11.76 -21.21
C LYS A 19 -31.55 -11.31 -22.28
N ALA A 20 -32.45 -12.18 -22.71
CA ALA A 20 -33.48 -11.82 -23.69
C ALA A 20 -34.40 -10.70 -23.17
N ALA A 21 -34.81 -10.74 -21.89
CA ALA A 21 -35.62 -9.71 -21.27
C ALA A 21 -34.89 -8.36 -21.17
N ILE A 22 -33.58 -8.37 -20.90
CA ILE A 22 -32.74 -7.14 -20.91
C ILE A 22 -32.73 -6.54 -22.31
N LEU A 23 -32.35 -7.34 -23.31
CA LEU A 23 -32.19 -6.85 -24.69
C LEU A 23 -33.53 -6.43 -25.33
N ALA A 24 -34.66 -7.03 -24.92
CA ALA A 24 -35.96 -6.59 -25.34
C ALA A 24 -36.34 -5.19 -24.80
N LYS A 25 -35.84 -4.82 -23.63
CA LYS A 25 -36.07 -3.50 -23.01
C LYS A 25 -35.06 -2.44 -23.50
N ASP A 26 -33.80 -2.83 -23.65
CA ASP A 26 -32.72 -1.96 -24.12
C ASP A 26 -31.68 -2.77 -24.92
N ALA A 27 -31.76 -2.66 -26.24
CA ALA A 27 -30.86 -3.33 -27.16
C ALA A 27 -29.44 -2.69 -27.22
N SER A 28 -29.23 -1.54 -26.61
CA SER A 28 -27.91 -0.87 -26.56
C SER A 28 -26.98 -1.43 -25.48
N VAL A 29 -27.50 -2.22 -24.54
CA VAL A 29 -26.76 -2.80 -23.42
C VAL A 29 -25.93 -3.99 -23.88
N THR A 30 -24.70 -4.10 -23.39
CA THR A 30 -23.89 -5.31 -23.52
C THR A 30 -24.21 -6.28 -22.37
N VAL A 31 -24.46 -7.55 -22.67
CA VAL A 31 -24.71 -8.60 -21.66
C VAL A 31 -23.60 -9.65 -21.75
N LEU A 32 -22.78 -9.72 -20.70
CA LEU A 32 -21.74 -10.73 -20.51
C LEU A 32 -22.30 -11.90 -19.71
N LEU A 33 -22.04 -13.13 -20.15
CA LEU A 33 -22.39 -14.34 -19.41
C LEU A 33 -21.10 -14.95 -18.85
N ASP A 34 -21.09 -15.25 -17.54
CA ASP A 34 -20.01 -16.02 -16.96
C ASP A 34 -20.35 -17.51 -17.02
N GLU A 35 -19.72 -18.21 -17.96
CA GLU A 35 -19.84 -19.66 -18.16
C GLU A 35 -18.63 -20.40 -17.55
N GLY A 36 -17.92 -19.77 -16.60
CA GLY A 36 -16.76 -20.39 -15.97
C GLY A 36 -17.11 -21.61 -15.14
N ASP A 37 -16.12 -22.47 -14.94
CA ASP A 37 -16.27 -23.69 -14.19
C ASP A 37 -16.74 -23.45 -12.75
N PHE A 38 -17.83 -24.11 -12.37
CA PHE A 38 -18.33 -24.21 -11.02
C PHE A 38 -17.86 -25.52 -10.41
N VAL A 39 -17.20 -25.44 -9.27
CA VAL A 39 -16.77 -26.62 -8.54
C VAL A 39 -17.99 -27.25 -7.84
N GLU A 40 -18.20 -28.54 -8.02
CA GLU A 40 -19.19 -29.26 -7.26
C GLU A 40 -18.58 -29.90 -6.01
N PRO A 41 -19.16 -29.70 -4.82
CA PRO A 41 -18.70 -30.39 -3.64
C PRO A 41 -18.96 -31.88 -3.73
N ALA A 42 -18.12 -32.70 -3.10
CA ALA A 42 -18.36 -34.13 -3.01
C ALA A 42 -19.75 -34.42 -2.42
N ALA A 43 -20.40 -35.54 -2.86
CA ALA A 43 -21.76 -35.87 -2.44
C ALA A 43 -21.90 -36.00 -0.91
N ASP A 44 -20.85 -36.47 -0.25
CA ASP A 44 -20.74 -36.67 1.20
C ASP A 44 -20.17 -35.45 1.95
N ALA A 45 -19.95 -34.34 1.24
CA ALA A 45 -19.45 -33.12 1.85
C ALA A 45 -20.40 -32.58 2.92
N THR A 46 -19.85 -31.99 3.97
CA THR A 46 -20.62 -31.32 5.03
C THR A 46 -21.42 -30.14 4.46
N ASP A 47 -22.51 -29.77 5.13
CA ASP A 47 -23.30 -28.60 4.71
C ASP A 47 -22.49 -27.31 4.71
N ALA A 48 -21.57 -27.14 5.67
CA ALA A 48 -20.65 -26.02 5.73
C ALA A 48 -19.73 -25.97 4.48
N LEU A 49 -19.23 -27.14 4.03
CA LEU A 49 -18.38 -27.16 2.82
C LEU A 49 -19.19 -26.89 1.55
N LYS A 50 -20.44 -27.43 1.49
CA LYS A 50 -21.35 -27.12 0.38
C LYS A 50 -21.70 -25.65 0.28
N GLU A 51 -21.93 -25.00 1.42
CA GLU A 51 -22.19 -23.55 1.47
C GLU A 51 -20.95 -22.75 1.08
N ALA A 52 -19.77 -23.06 1.63
CA ALA A 52 -18.51 -22.42 1.26
C ALA A 52 -18.22 -22.55 -0.23
N THR A 53 -18.44 -23.73 -0.82
CA THR A 53 -18.26 -23.96 -2.26
C THR A 53 -19.18 -23.05 -3.11
N ARG A 54 -20.44 -22.90 -2.70
CA ARG A 54 -21.38 -21.99 -3.39
C ARG A 54 -20.91 -20.53 -3.31
N LYS A 55 -20.48 -20.07 -2.12
CA LYS A 55 -19.94 -18.72 -1.93
C LYS A 55 -18.73 -18.48 -2.83
N ILE A 56 -17.76 -19.39 -2.83
CA ILE A 56 -16.51 -19.29 -3.61
C ILE A 56 -16.81 -19.31 -5.12
N ASN A 57 -17.71 -20.18 -5.59
CA ASN A 57 -18.10 -20.19 -7.00
C ASN A 57 -18.68 -18.84 -7.45
N ASN A 58 -19.62 -18.29 -6.66
CA ASN A 58 -20.20 -16.97 -6.97
C ASN A 58 -19.16 -15.85 -6.90
N PHE A 59 -18.29 -15.85 -5.89
CA PHE A 59 -17.18 -14.90 -5.79
C PHE A 59 -16.30 -14.93 -7.05
N ASN A 60 -15.87 -16.12 -7.49
CA ASN A 60 -15.03 -16.26 -8.66
C ASN A 60 -15.72 -15.80 -9.95
N ALA A 61 -17.01 -16.08 -10.10
CA ALA A 61 -17.81 -15.63 -11.23
C ALA A 61 -17.95 -14.10 -11.27
N VAL A 62 -18.25 -13.46 -10.14
CA VAL A 62 -18.31 -12.01 -10.00
C VAL A 62 -16.96 -11.39 -10.33
N LYS A 63 -15.86 -11.95 -9.83
CA LYS A 63 -14.49 -11.46 -10.09
C LYS A 63 -14.15 -11.51 -11.58
N ARG A 64 -14.52 -12.58 -12.30
CA ARG A 64 -14.33 -12.68 -13.75
C ARG A 64 -15.13 -11.64 -14.51
N LEU A 65 -16.40 -11.46 -14.17
CA LEU A 65 -17.28 -10.47 -14.82
C LEU A 65 -16.83 -9.02 -14.54
N GLN A 66 -16.42 -8.70 -13.33
CA GLN A 66 -15.85 -7.40 -12.99
C GLN A 66 -14.58 -7.14 -13.82
N LYS A 67 -13.68 -8.12 -13.91
CA LYS A 67 -12.45 -8.02 -14.74
C LYS A 67 -12.76 -7.87 -16.24
N ALA A 68 -13.89 -8.42 -16.70
CA ALA A 68 -14.38 -8.27 -18.07
C ALA A 68 -15.08 -6.93 -18.32
N GLY A 69 -15.17 -6.05 -17.33
CA GLY A 69 -15.72 -4.69 -17.46
C GLY A 69 -17.23 -4.61 -17.26
N ALA A 70 -17.84 -5.51 -16.48
CA ALA A 70 -19.24 -5.38 -16.11
C ALA A 70 -19.44 -4.19 -15.15
N ASP A 71 -20.39 -3.31 -15.47
CA ASP A 71 -20.81 -2.18 -14.64
C ASP A 71 -21.76 -2.60 -13.51
N VAL A 72 -22.53 -3.65 -13.74
CA VAL A 72 -23.51 -4.25 -12.82
C VAL A 72 -23.51 -5.75 -13.03
N ILE A 73 -23.65 -6.52 -11.95
CA ILE A 73 -23.66 -7.98 -12.02
C ILE A 73 -24.92 -8.55 -11.37
N GLY A 74 -25.60 -9.45 -12.09
CA GLY A 74 -26.73 -10.22 -11.64
C GLY A 74 -26.45 -11.72 -11.63
N PHE A 75 -27.43 -12.50 -11.15
CA PHE A 75 -27.30 -13.94 -10.93
C PHE A 75 -28.49 -14.70 -11.57
N ALA A 76 -28.18 -15.73 -12.33
CA ALA A 76 -29.21 -16.59 -12.93
C ALA A 76 -29.84 -17.54 -11.92
N CYS A 77 -29.27 -17.72 -10.72
CA CYS A 77 -29.88 -18.53 -9.64
C CYS A 77 -30.21 -17.65 -8.41
N GLY A 78 -31.14 -18.15 -7.57
CA GLY A 78 -31.46 -17.52 -6.29
C GLY A 78 -30.51 -17.84 -5.14
N CYS A 79 -29.45 -18.63 -5.39
CA CYS A 79 -28.51 -19.08 -4.35
C CYS A 79 -27.79 -17.98 -3.60
N PRO A 80 -27.39 -16.86 -4.24
CA PRO A 80 -26.68 -15.79 -3.55
C PRO A 80 -27.49 -15.04 -2.50
N HIS A 81 -28.81 -15.04 -2.57
CA HIS A 81 -29.66 -14.27 -1.65
C HIS A 81 -29.26 -14.43 -0.17
N ARG A 82 -28.92 -15.65 0.27
CA ARG A 82 -28.56 -15.93 1.67
C ARG A 82 -27.26 -15.30 2.13
N PHE A 83 -26.31 -15.04 1.22
CA PHE A 83 -25.00 -14.45 1.49
C PHE A 83 -24.72 -13.24 0.60
N PHE A 84 -25.79 -12.63 0.08
CA PHE A 84 -25.68 -11.53 -0.87
C PHE A 84 -24.94 -10.32 -0.29
N ALA A 85 -25.30 -9.93 0.93
CA ALA A 85 -24.65 -8.83 1.62
C ALA A 85 -23.14 -9.10 1.85
N GLU A 86 -22.80 -10.32 2.29
CA GLU A 86 -21.42 -10.76 2.44
C GLU A 86 -20.66 -10.71 1.11
N LEU A 87 -21.26 -11.18 0.04
CA LEU A 87 -20.65 -11.17 -1.29
C LEU A 87 -20.44 -9.72 -1.79
N GLN A 88 -21.42 -8.83 -1.58
CA GLN A 88 -21.32 -7.44 -2.01
C GLN A 88 -20.16 -6.69 -1.31
N THR A 89 -19.83 -7.01 -0.05
CA THR A 89 -18.73 -6.35 0.66
C THR A 89 -17.35 -6.59 0.02
N GLU A 90 -17.21 -7.64 -0.78
CA GLU A 90 -15.94 -7.99 -1.42
C GLU A 90 -15.74 -7.30 -2.78
N PHE A 91 -16.76 -6.63 -3.33
CA PHE A 91 -16.74 -6.07 -4.67
C PHE A 91 -17.20 -4.61 -4.70
N THR A 92 -16.55 -3.82 -5.54
CA THR A 92 -16.95 -2.43 -5.85
C THR A 92 -18.01 -2.36 -6.94
N VAL A 93 -18.06 -3.34 -7.82
CA VAL A 93 -19.14 -3.47 -8.80
C VAL A 93 -20.48 -3.75 -8.08
N ARG A 94 -21.53 -3.09 -8.52
CA ARG A 94 -22.86 -3.28 -7.93
C ARG A 94 -23.40 -4.65 -8.30
N LEU A 95 -23.73 -5.42 -7.28
CA LEU A 95 -24.46 -6.66 -7.42
C LEU A 95 -25.97 -6.38 -7.30
N VAL A 96 -26.79 -7.13 -8.03
CA VAL A 96 -28.25 -7.05 -7.95
C VAL A 96 -28.78 -8.40 -7.48
N ASP A 97 -29.49 -8.39 -6.36
CA ASP A 97 -30.09 -9.62 -5.79
C ASP A 97 -31.18 -10.14 -6.74
N PRO A 98 -31.17 -11.44 -7.08
CA PRO A 98 -32.23 -12.06 -7.89
C PRO A 98 -33.55 -12.28 -7.14
N ALA A 99 -33.58 -11.98 -5.84
CA ALA A 99 -34.77 -12.14 -4.99
C ALA A 99 -35.29 -10.78 -4.49
N CYS A 100 -36.58 -10.70 -4.20
CA CYS A 100 -37.20 -9.60 -3.49
C CYS A 100 -36.98 -9.73 -1.96
N ASP A 101 -37.40 -8.71 -1.20
CA ASP A 101 -37.28 -8.69 0.26
C ASP A 101 -37.93 -9.86 0.98
N SER A 102 -38.96 -10.48 0.38
CA SER A 102 -39.59 -11.72 0.91
C SER A 102 -38.75 -12.98 0.67
N GLY A 103 -37.65 -12.89 -0.09
CA GLY A 103 -36.81 -14.00 -0.51
C GLY A 103 -37.34 -14.73 -1.73
N GLU A 104 -38.46 -14.31 -2.32
CA GLU A 104 -39.00 -14.87 -3.57
C GLU A 104 -38.21 -14.34 -4.76
N ARG A 105 -37.96 -15.22 -5.73
CA ARG A 105 -37.24 -14.85 -6.93
C ARG A 105 -38.06 -13.92 -7.83
N LEU A 106 -37.45 -12.89 -8.34
CA LEU A 106 -38.03 -12.01 -9.33
C LEU A 106 -38.28 -12.73 -10.66
N SER A 107 -39.30 -12.30 -11.39
CA SER A 107 -39.48 -12.74 -12.78
C SER A 107 -38.31 -12.26 -13.64
N ALA A 108 -38.04 -12.92 -14.75
CA ALA A 108 -36.98 -12.49 -15.68
C ALA A 108 -37.19 -11.02 -16.16
N ALA A 109 -38.43 -10.61 -16.35
CA ALA A 109 -38.77 -9.26 -16.78
C ALA A 109 -38.53 -8.20 -15.70
N ASP A 110 -38.88 -8.49 -14.44
CA ASP A 110 -38.68 -7.60 -13.30
C ASP A 110 -37.20 -7.53 -12.93
N TYR A 111 -36.49 -8.65 -12.98
CA TYR A 111 -35.07 -8.68 -12.71
C TYR A 111 -34.27 -7.97 -13.80
N ALA A 112 -34.65 -8.13 -15.08
CA ALA A 112 -34.07 -7.33 -16.16
C ALA A 112 -34.26 -5.82 -15.93
N GLN A 113 -35.42 -5.40 -15.43
CA GLN A 113 -35.66 -3.99 -15.08
C GLN A 113 -34.74 -3.55 -13.91
N ALA A 114 -34.60 -4.34 -12.87
CA ALA A 114 -33.72 -4.04 -11.74
C ALA A 114 -32.25 -3.88 -12.19
N LEU A 115 -31.76 -4.77 -13.06
CA LEU A 115 -30.41 -4.70 -13.63
C LEU A 115 -30.19 -3.44 -14.51
N LEU A 116 -31.20 -3.09 -15.34
CA LEU A 116 -31.13 -1.92 -16.20
C LEU A 116 -31.13 -0.61 -15.42
N THR A 117 -31.89 -0.54 -14.33
CA THR A 117 -32.03 0.67 -13.49
C THR A 117 -31.01 0.77 -12.35
N ALA A 118 -30.27 -0.31 -12.08
CA ALA A 118 -29.23 -0.29 -11.06
C ALA A 118 -28.18 0.77 -11.34
N ASP A 119 -27.75 1.47 -10.28
CA ASP A 119 -26.68 2.44 -10.33
C ASP A 119 -25.36 1.77 -10.71
N VAL A 120 -24.65 2.36 -11.67
CA VAL A 120 -23.35 1.88 -12.16
C VAL A 120 -22.17 2.48 -11.41
N THR A 121 -22.42 3.42 -10.49
CA THR A 121 -21.36 4.01 -9.69
C THR A 121 -20.72 2.93 -8.81
N PRO A 122 -19.41 2.70 -8.92
CA PRO A 122 -18.75 1.74 -8.06
C PRO A 122 -18.98 2.03 -6.57
N LEU A 123 -19.20 0.99 -5.80
CA LEU A 123 -19.30 1.13 -4.35
C LEU A 123 -17.96 1.55 -3.75
N PRO A 124 -17.96 2.36 -2.71
CA PRO A 124 -16.74 2.74 -2.03
C PRO A 124 -16.05 1.50 -1.45
N LYS A 125 -14.73 1.49 -1.56
CA LYS A 125 -13.88 0.44 -0.97
C LYS A 125 -13.03 1.00 0.17
N PRO A 126 -12.67 0.19 1.17
CA PRO A 126 -11.67 0.56 2.16
C PRO A 126 -10.35 0.94 1.50
N PHE A 127 -9.66 1.93 2.06
CA PHE A 127 -8.34 2.34 1.56
C PHE A 127 -7.34 1.20 1.72
N LYS A 128 -6.57 0.92 0.66
CA LYS A 128 -5.59 -0.16 0.62
C LYS A 128 -4.21 0.39 0.31
N VAL A 129 -3.26 0.16 1.19
CA VAL A 129 -1.85 0.56 1.02
C VAL A 129 -1.03 -0.61 0.50
N GLY A 130 -0.24 -0.39 -0.55
CA GLY A 130 0.78 -1.31 -1.02
C GLY A 130 2.15 -0.95 -0.45
N MET A 131 2.93 -1.93 0.01
CA MET A 131 4.29 -1.74 0.48
C MET A 131 5.27 -2.57 -0.36
N ILE A 132 6.23 -1.92 -1.02
CA ILE A 132 7.38 -2.63 -1.60
C ILE A 132 8.38 -2.89 -0.49
N GLY A 133 8.35 -4.09 0.05
CA GLY A 133 9.19 -4.54 1.15
C GLY A 133 10.43 -5.33 0.72
N GLY A 134 11.24 -5.73 1.68
CA GLY A 134 12.43 -6.57 1.45
C GLY A 134 13.73 -5.79 1.20
N LEU A 135 13.70 -4.47 1.23
CA LEU A 135 14.83 -3.59 0.94
C LEU A 135 15.59 -3.01 2.18
N GLY A 136 15.60 -3.63 3.23
CA GLY A 136 15.77 -4.69 4.10
C GLY A 136 14.44 -5.24 4.71
N PRO A 137 14.44 -6.54 4.95
CA PRO A 137 13.30 -7.19 5.59
C PRO A 137 12.97 -6.65 6.99
N ALA A 138 13.97 -6.38 7.81
CA ALA A 138 13.76 -5.79 9.14
C ALA A 138 13.08 -4.41 9.07
N ALA A 139 13.47 -3.56 8.12
CA ALA A 139 12.85 -2.27 7.90
C ALA A 139 11.37 -2.38 7.42
N THR A 140 11.04 -3.45 6.71
CA THR A 140 9.66 -3.74 6.31
C THR A 140 8.79 -4.05 7.52
N VAL A 141 9.30 -4.88 8.43
CA VAL A 141 8.61 -5.24 9.69
C VAL A 141 8.47 -4.01 10.58
N ASP A 142 9.53 -3.21 10.72
CA ASP A 142 9.53 -1.98 11.52
C ASP A 142 8.47 -0.97 11.03
N LEU A 143 8.41 -0.72 9.71
CA LEU A 143 7.39 0.18 9.17
C LEU A 143 5.97 -0.38 9.37
N TYR A 144 5.77 -1.69 9.19
CA TYR A 144 4.48 -2.33 9.45
C TYR A 144 4.04 -2.11 10.90
N ASP A 145 4.91 -2.40 11.87
CA ASP A 145 4.65 -2.20 13.30
C ASP A 145 4.33 -0.73 13.64
N LYS A 146 5.08 0.21 13.06
CA LYS A 146 4.83 1.65 13.20
C LYS A 146 3.48 2.08 12.65
N ILE A 147 3.06 1.54 11.51
CA ILE A 147 1.73 1.80 10.92
C ILE A 147 0.63 1.30 11.87
N VAL A 148 0.76 0.06 12.38
CA VAL A 148 -0.20 -0.52 13.33
C VAL A 148 -0.30 0.35 14.58
N LYS A 149 0.84 0.75 15.18
CA LYS A 149 0.89 1.59 16.38
C LYS A 149 0.37 3.01 16.16
N ALA A 150 0.56 3.57 14.97
CA ALA A 150 0.10 4.91 14.63
C ALA A 150 -1.41 4.96 14.28
N THR A 151 -2.02 3.82 13.96
CA THR A 151 -3.45 3.76 13.62
C THR A 151 -4.28 3.82 14.90
N PRO A 152 -5.18 4.81 15.08
CA PRO A 152 -6.00 4.95 16.27
C PRO A 152 -7.21 3.98 16.21
N ALA A 153 -6.93 2.68 16.21
CA ALA A 153 -7.91 1.60 16.15
C ALA A 153 -8.14 0.98 17.53
N LYS A 154 -9.38 0.59 17.82
CA LYS A 154 -9.77 -0.15 19.03
C LYS A 154 -10.04 -1.62 18.74
N THR A 155 -10.31 -1.94 17.47
CA THR A 155 -10.55 -3.31 16.98
C THR A 155 -9.77 -3.53 15.70
N ASP A 156 -9.54 -4.79 15.34
CA ASP A 156 -8.80 -5.16 14.12
C ASP A 156 -9.46 -4.59 12.86
N GLN A 157 -10.80 -4.49 12.84
CA GLN A 157 -11.59 -4.03 11.70
C GLN A 157 -11.46 -2.52 11.43
N GLU A 158 -10.94 -1.75 12.38
CA GLU A 158 -10.69 -0.32 12.24
C GLU A 158 -9.34 -0.01 11.58
N HIS A 159 -8.51 -1.02 11.32
CA HIS A 159 -7.28 -0.87 10.54
C HIS A 159 -7.58 -0.89 9.03
N PHE A 160 -6.83 -0.10 8.26
CA PHE A 160 -6.91 -0.15 6.80
C PHE A 160 -6.18 -1.37 6.23
N LYS A 161 -6.52 -1.75 4.99
CA LYS A 161 -5.87 -2.88 4.31
C LYS A 161 -4.43 -2.54 3.94
N LEU A 162 -3.49 -3.44 4.24
CA LEU A 162 -2.08 -3.32 3.87
C LEU A 162 -1.61 -4.58 3.15
N VAL A 163 -1.07 -4.41 1.94
CA VAL A 163 -0.45 -5.47 1.15
C VAL A 163 1.05 -5.26 1.13
N VAL A 164 1.80 -6.29 1.49
CA VAL A 164 3.27 -6.24 1.49
C VAL A 164 3.81 -7.17 0.40
N GLU A 165 4.31 -6.59 -0.67
CA GLU A 165 5.10 -7.31 -1.69
C GLU A 165 6.55 -7.35 -1.23
N GLN A 166 6.89 -8.36 -0.40
CA GLN A 166 8.24 -8.50 0.12
C GLN A 166 9.14 -9.23 -0.88
N ASN A 167 10.06 -8.49 -1.49
CA ASN A 167 11.03 -9.04 -2.45
C ASN A 167 12.48 -8.75 -2.02
N PRO A 168 13.11 -9.63 -1.22
CA PRO A 168 14.49 -9.44 -0.78
C PRO A 168 15.53 -9.68 -1.89
N GLN A 169 15.13 -10.19 -3.06
CA GLN A 169 15.99 -10.33 -4.23
C GLN A 169 16.16 -9.05 -5.05
N ILE A 170 15.45 -7.95 -4.71
CA ILE A 170 15.70 -6.66 -5.35
C ILE A 170 17.18 -6.26 -5.14
N PRO A 171 17.94 -6.00 -6.23
CA PRO A 171 19.37 -5.68 -6.15
C PRO A 171 19.69 -4.56 -5.17
N ASP A 172 20.89 -4.59 -4.59
CA ASP A 172 21.32 -3.58 -3.61
C ASP A 172 21.41 -2.19 -4.25
N ARG A 173 20.65 -1.26 -3.70
CA ARG A 173 20.48 0.12 -4.19
C ARG A 173 21.77 0.92 -4.06
N THR A 174 22.51 0.74 -2.95
CA THR A 174 23.76 1.43 -2.71
C THR A 174 24.84 0.92 -3.64
N LYS A 175 24.98 -0.40 -3.82
CA LYS A 175 25.94 -0.97 -4.78
C LYS A 175 25.64 -0.53 -6.22
N CYS A 176 24.36 -0.49 -6.61
CA CYS A 176 23.99 0.01 -7.94
C CYS A 176 24.43 1.46 -8.16
N LEU A 177 24.18 2.33 -7.17
CA LEU A 177 24.51 3.77 -7.30
C LEU A 177 26.02 4.08 -7.21
N LEU A 178 26.79 3.28 -6.46
CA LEU A 178 28.19 3.60 -6.16
C LEU A 178 29.19 2.74 -6.94
N GLU A 179 28.85 1.50 -7.22
CA GLU A 179 29.79 0.48 -7.71
C GLU A 179 29.39 -0.08 -9.08
N GLY A 180 28.28 0.40 -9.67
CA GLY A 180 27.76 -0.14 -10.93
C GLY A 180 27.19 -1.56 -10.80
N GLY A 181 26.69 -1.91 -9.60
CA GLY A 181 26.01 -3.18 -9.36
C GLY A 181 24.68 -3.29 -10.12
N ASP A 182 24.03 -4.45 -10.00
CA ASP A 182 22.76 -4.73 -10.67
C ASP A 182 21.70 -3.68 -10.36
N ASN A 183 20.94 -3.30 -11.40
CA ASN A 183 19.96 -2.23 -11.32
C ASN A 183 18.61 -2.72 -10.75
N PRO A 184 18.09 -2.14 -9.66
CA PRO A 184 16.84 -2.57 -9.01
C PRO A 184 15.57 -2.10 -9.71
N THR A 185 15.66 -1.24 -10.73
CA THR A 185 14.50 -0.55 -11.35
C THR A 185 13.40 -1.52 -11.79
N LEU A 186 13.74 -2.56 -12.57
CA LEU A 186 12.73 -3.50 -13.09
C LEU A 186 12.10 -4.34 -11.99
N SER A 187 12.88 -4.77 -11.00
CA SER A 187 12.35 -5.55 -9.88
C SER A 187 11.41 -4.71 -9.03
N MET A 188 11.73 -3.43 -8.78
CA MET A 188 10.86 -2.50 -8.07
C MET A 188 9.60 -2.17 -8.88
N TYR A 189 9.74 -1.96 -10.19
CA TYR A 189 8.60 -1.72 -11.09
C TYR A 189 7.63 -2.92 -11.10
N ASN A 190 8.15 -4.15 -11.18
CA ASN A 190 7.33 -5.35 -11.12
C ASN A 190 6.54 -5.47 -9.80
N CYS A 191 7.18 -5.16 -8.65
CA CYS A 191 6.48 -5.11 -7.37
C CYS A 191 5.39 -4.02 -7.37
N ALA A 192 5.68 -2.83 -7.90
CA ALA A 192 4.70 -1.75 -7.99
C ALA A 192 3.49 -2.15 -8.85
N LYS A 193 3.73 -2.82 -9.99
CA LYS A 193 2.65 -3.30 -10.87
C LYS A 193 1.77 -4.36 -10.20
N ARG A 194 2.35 -5.27 -9.42
CA ARG A 194 1.56 -6.24 -8.63
C ARG A 194 0.66 -5.57 -7.60
N LEU A 195 1.18 -4.54 -6.91
CA LEU A 195 0.39 -3.77 -5.95
C LEU A 195 -0.73 -2.97 -6.63
N GLU A 196 -0.47 -2.43 -7.83
CA GLU A 196 -1.49 -1.77 -8.65
C GLU A 196 -2.56 -2.79 -9.12
N GLU A 197 -2.16 -3.97 -9.60
CA GLU A 197 -3.06 -5.06 -10.00
C GLU A 197 -3.89 -5.62 -8.84
N ASP A 198 -3.40 -5.49 -7.59
CA ASP A 198 -4.14 -5.83 -6.37
C ASP A 198 -5.00 -4.67 -5.84
N ASP A 199 -5.29 -3.68 -6.67
CA ASP A 199 -6.14 -2.52 -6.34
C ASP A 199 -5.68 -1.72 -5.12
N CYS A 200 -4.37 -1.60 -4.88
CA CYS A 200 -3.85 -0.68 -3.88
C CYS A 200 -4.10 0.78 -4.30
N ASP A 201 -4.36 1.64 -3.32
CA ASP A 201 -4.63 3.06 -3.57
C ASP A 201 -3.35 3.91 -3.60
N CYS A 202 -2.29 3.44 -2.96
CA CYS A 202 -0.96 4.06 -2.98
C CYS A 202 0.14 3.04 -2.68
N ILE A 203 1.39 3.44 -2.95
CA ILE A 203 2.58 2.63 -2.67
C ILE A 203 3.49 3.35 -1.68
N ILE A 204 4.06 2.60 -0.74
CA ILE A 204 5.11 3.03 0.18
C ILE A 204 6.33 2.13 0.06
N VAL A 205 7.52 2.69 0.34
CA VAL A 205 8.79 1.96 0.25
C VAL A 205 9.66 2.25 1.47
N PRO A 206 9.86 1.29 2.41
CA PRO A 206 10.69 1.47 3.59
C PRO A 206 12.19 1.38 3.26
N CYS A 207 12.67 2.25 2.38
CA CYS A 207 14.07 2.32 2.01
C CYS A 207 14.41 3.70 1.43
N ASN A 208 15.23 4.49 2.13
CA ASN A 208 15.62 5.83 1.67
C ASN A 208 16.35 5.79 0.32
N THR A 209 17.34 4.91 0.17
CA THR A 209 18.13 4.79 -1.08
C THR A 209 17.26 4.38 -2.27
N ALA A 210 16.21 3.59 -2.05
CA ALA A 210 15.30 3.13 -3.11
C ALA A 210 14.55 4.28 -3.79
N HIS A 211 14.39 5.43 -3.12
CA HIS A 211 13.68 6.57 -3.71
C HIS A 211 14.39 7.18 -4.94
N ALA A 212 15.69 6.92 -5.12
CA ALA A 212 16.37 7.25 -6.38
C ALA A 212 15.82 6.46 -7.58
N PHE A 213 15.28 5.27 -7.34
CA PHE A 213 14.69 4.40 -8.36
C PHE A 213 13.16 4.56 -8.42
N VAL A 214 12.51 4.92 -7.31
CA VAL A 214 11.07 5.26 -7.30
C VAL A 214 10.80 6.40 -8.30
N ALA A 215 11.62 7.45 -8.30
CA ALA A 215 11.47 8.56 -9.24
C ALA A 215 11.54 8.14 -10.73
N LEU A 216 12.19 7.01 -11.03
CA LEU A 216 12.30 6.48 -12.39
C LEU A 216 11.07 5.65 -12.82
N ILE A 217 10.40 4.99 -11.87
CA ILE A 217 9.26 4.10 -12.15
C ILE A 217 7.90 4.76 -11.93
N GLU A 218 7.82 5.78 -11.08
CA GLU A 218 6.58 6.48 -10.72
C GLU A 218 5.77 6.95 -11.94
N PRO A 219 6.38 7.49 -13.04
CA PRO A 219 5.62 7.91 -14.22
C PRO A 219 4.92 6.75 -14.96
N PHE A 220 5.26 5.51 -14.69
CA PHE A 220 4.74 4.30 -15.35
C PHE A 220 3.78 3.48 -14.46
N VAL A 221 3.49 3.96 -13.25
CA VAL A 221 2.59 3.32 -12.28
C VAL A 221 1.36 4.19 -12.11
N GLY A 222 0.17 3.61 -12.20
CA GLY A 222 -1.10 4.36 -12.18
C GLY A 222 -1.57 4.78 -10.79
N ILE A 223 -0.90 4.33 -9.72
CA ILE A 223 -1.19 4.69 -8.33
C ILE A 223 -0.03 5.48 -7.71
N PRO A 224 -0.29 6.48 -6.82
CA PRO A 224 0.74 7.36 -6.31
C PRO A 224 1.67 6.67 -5.32
N PHE A 225 2.93 7.13 -5.28
CA PHE A 225 3.85 6.82 -4.20
C PHE A 225 3.74 7.86 -3.08
N ILE A 226 3.65 7.42 -1.83
CA ILE A 226 3.88 8.30 -0.68
C ILE A 226 5.39 8.31 -0.42
N ASN A 227 6.04 9.37 -0.87
CA ASN A 227 7.50 9.48 -0.84
C ASN A 227 7.99 9.78 0.58
N MET A 228 8.69 8.82 1.20
CA MET A 228 9.18 8.90 2.57
C MET A 228 10.06 10.14 2.82
N GLN A 229 10.95 10.47 1.88
CA GLN A 229 11.84 11.63 2.02
C GLN A 229 11.07 12.94 1.98
N GLN A 230 10.07 13.05 1.09
CA GLN A 230 9.21 14.23 1.01
C GLN A 230 8.40 14.42 2.29
N VAL A 231 7.83 13.34 2.81
CA VAL A 231 7.07 13.36 4.07
C VAL A 231 7.94 13.79 5.24
N THR A 232 9.16 13.25 5.34
CA THR A 232 10.12 13.61 6.38
C THR A 232 10.44 15.10 6.34
N MET A 233 10.71 15.64 5.16
CA MET A 233 11.04 17.07 5.00
C MET A 233 9.85 17.97 5.31
N GLN A 234 8.63 17.56 4.94
CA GLN A 234 7.40 18.28 5.28
C GLN A 234 7.18 18.33 6.80
N GLU A 235 7.37 17.21 7.50
CA GLU A 235 7.22 17.15 8.96
C GLU A 235 8.27 18.03 9.68
N ILE A 236 9.52 18.07 9.18
CA ILE A 236 10.54 18.98 9.68
C ILE A 236 10.12 20.44 9.50
N GLN A 237 9.62 20.79 8.32
CA GLN A 237 9.15 22.14 8.01
C GLN A 237 7.97 22.56 8.89
N GLU A 238 6.99 21.67 9.07
CA GLU A 238 5.84 21.91 9.94
C GLU A 238 6.25 22.14 11.40
N LYS A 239 7.27 21.42 11.89
CA LYS A 239 7.67 21.45 13.29
C LYS A 239 8.68 22.56 13.60
N PHE A 240 9.60 22.87 12.71
CA PHE A 240 10.73 23.78 12.95
C PHE A 240 10.72 25.00 12.05
N GLY A 241 10.06 24.96 10.88
CA GLY A 241 10.05 26.06 9.91
C GLY A 241 11.47 26.49 9.52
N ASP A 242 11.67 27.79 9.42
CA ASP A 242 12.95 28.42 9.04
C ASP A 242 14.07 28.22 10.08
N LYS A 243 13.75 27.65 11.25
CA LYS A 243 14.75 27.38 12.30
C LYS A 243 15.43 26.02 12.15
N ALA A 244 14.99 25.20 11.20
CA ALA A 244 15.57 23.89 10.95
C ALA A 244 16.97 24.02 10.37
N VAL A 245 17.97 23.45 11.04
CA VAL A 245 19.30 23.19 10.52
C VAL A 245 19.49 21.69 10.54
N ILE A 246 19.47 21.09 9.36
CA ILE A 246 19.30 19.64 9.22
C ILE A 246 20.65 18.95 9.08
N GLY A 247 20.86 17.86 9.82
CA GLY A 247 21.94 16.91 9.61
C GLY A 247 21.38 15.61 9.04
N LEU A 248 21.95 15.09 7.97
CA LEU A 248 21.52 13.81 7.36
C LEU A 248 22.54 12.72 7.69
N MET A 249 22.15 11.72 8.45
CA MET A 249 22.90 10.48 8.65
C MET A 249 22.26 9.39 7.81
N ALA A 250 22.94 8.95 6.74
CA ALA A 250 22.38 8.03 5.76
C ALA A 250 23.46 7.18 5.10
N THR A 251 23.06 6.18 4.31
CA THR A 251 24.04 5.48 3.46
C THR A 251 24.67 6.45 2.47
N THR A 252 25.92 6.18 2.09
CA THR A 252 26.61 6.98 1.05
C THR A 252 25.81 7.03 -0.26
N GLY A 253 25.06 5.95 -0.59
CA GLY A 253 24.17 5.95 -1.75
C GLY A 253 23.03 6.98 -1.62
N THR A 254 22.43 7.10 -0.45
CA THR A 254 21.38 8.11 -0.18
C THR A 254 21.96 9.52 -0.22
N VAL A 255 23.13 9.75 0.40
CA VAL A 255 23.80 11.04 0.37
C VAL A 255 24.13 11.46 -1.07
N ARG A 256 24.76 10.57 -1.85
CA ARG A 256 25.15 10.86 -3.25
C ARG A 256 23.96 11.00 -4.22
N SER A 257 22.82 10.40 -3.91
CA SER A 257 21.60 10.63 -4.71
C SER A 257 21.16 12.10 -4.71
N GLY A 258 21.54 12.86 -3.69
CA GLY A 258 21.22 14.29 -3.55
C GLY A 258 19.73 14.59 -3.30
N LEU A 259 18.87 13.58 -3.22
CA LEU A 259 17.41 13.78 -3.18
C LEU A 259 16.92 14.51 -1.92
N TYR A 260 17.54 14.24 -0.75
CA TYR A 260 17.24 15.01 0.45
C TYR A 260 17.72 16.46 0.33
N GLY A 261 18.93 16.67 -0.22
CA GLY A 261 19.50 18.00 -0.44
C GLY A 261 18.64 18.86 -1.35
N GLN A 262 18.19 18.31 -2.48
CA GLN A 262 17.28 18.99 -3.40
C GLN A 262 15.96 19.40 -2.73
N LYS A 263 15.39 18.52 -1.88
CA LYS A 263 14.17 18.82 -1.13
C LYS A 263 14.39 19.89 -0.06
N ALA A 264 15.51 19.83 0.66
CA ALA A 264 15.89 20.82 1.64
C ALA A 264 16.09 22.19 0.99
N GLU A 265 16.82 22.26 -0.13
CA GLU A 265 17.02 23.47 -0.92
C GLU A 265 15.69 24.07 -1.41
N ALA A 266 14.81 23.24 -1.97
CA ALA A 266 13.49 23.66 -2.43
C ALA A 266 12.60 24.23 -1.30
N MET A 267 12.85 23.83 -0.05
CA MET A 267 12.15 24.31 1.14
C MET A 267 12.90 25.41 1.89
N GLY A 268 14.08 25.84 1.38
CA GLY A 268 14.91 26.88 2.02
C GLY A 268 15.56 26.45 3.33
N MET A 269 15.68 25.13 3.58
CA MET A 269 16.26 24.59 4.83
C MET A 269 17.74 24.19 4.62
N PRO A 270 18.69 24.72 5.40
CA PRO A 270 20.08 24.31 5.35
C PRO A 270 20.23 22.85 5.77
N MET A 271 20.94 22.05 4.97
CA MET A 271 21.19 20.64 5.26
C MET A 271 22.67 20.30 5.10
N TYR A 272 23.19 19.53 6.04
CA TYR A 272 24.57 19.10 6.11
C TYR A 272 24.66 17.58 6.20
N VAL A 273 25.76 17.04 5.68
CA VAL A 273 26.13 15.63 5.77
C VAL A 273 27.45 15.50 6.55
N PRO A 274 27.74 14.33 7.15
CA PRO A 274 29.03 14.10 7.79
C PRO A 274 30.19 14.25 6.78
N ASP A 275 31.37 14.59 7.27
CA ASP A 275 32.62 14.50 6.49
C ASP A 275 32.98 13.03 6.21
N ASP A 276 34.01 12.77 5.43
CA ASP A 276 34.37 11.43 4.98
C ASP A 276 34.65 10.47 6.15
N GLU A 277 35.27 10.95 7.24
CA GLU A 277 35.55 10.13 8.43
C GLU A 277 34.23 9.70 9.12
N HIS A 278 33.37 10.68 9.41
CA HIS A 278 32.12 10.42 10.11
C HIS A 278 31.09 9.72 9.20
N GLN A 279 31.14 9.95 7.88
CA GLN A 279 30.33 9.20 6.92
C GLN A 279 30.75 7.71 6.90
N ALA A 280 32.05 7.41 7.00
CA ALA A 280 32.53 6.04 7.12
C ALA A 280 32.00 5.36 8.41
N ARG A 281 31.90 6.10 9.53
CA ARG A 281 31.29 5.62 10.77
C ARG A 281 29.78 5.35 10.61
N VAL A 282 29.03 6.23 9.94
CA VAL A 282 27.61 5.97 9.62
C VAL A 282 27.48 4.69 8.79
N MET A 283 28.34 4.49 7.80
CA MET A 283 28.33 3.25 6.99
C MET A 283 28.69 2.02 7.82
N ALA A 284 29.66 2.13 8.77
CA ALA A 284 29.99 1.05 9.68
C ALA A 284 28.83 0.73 10.66
N ALA A 285 28.12 1.72 11.16
CA ALA A 285 26.92 1.53 11.97
C ALA A 285 25.79 0.80 11.22
N ILE A 286 25.73 0.94 9.89
CA ILE A 286 24.72 0.27 9.05
C ILE A 286 25.19 -1.13 8.58
N TYR A 287 26.36 -1.20 7.94
CA TYR A 287 26.84 -2.38 7.22
C TYR A 287 28.03 -3.10 7.87
N GLY A 288 28.62 -2.52 8.92
CA GLY A 288 29.77 -3.12 9.60
C GLY A 288 29.46 -4.47 10.24
N PRO A 289 30.49 -5.24 10.64
CA PRO A 289 30.30 -6.52 11.30
C PRO A 289 29.49 -6.46 12.61
N GLN A 290 29.47 -5.28 13.24
CA GLN A 290 28.69 -4.96 14.45
C GLN A 290 27.64 -3.87 14.14
N GLY A 291 27.21 -3.74 12.90
CA GLY A 291 26.21 -2.78 12.43
C GLY A 291 24.79 -3.32 12.48
N ALA A 292 23.83 -2.44 12.24
CA ALA A 292 22.40 -2.74 12.33
C ALA A 292 21.96 -3.85 11.37
N LYS A 293 22.50 -3.92 10.15
CA LYS A 293 22.20 -5.01 9.20
C LYS A 293 22.75 -6.38 9.64
N ALA A 294 23.72 -6.40 10.55
CA ALA A 294 24.21 -7.61 11.19
C ALA A 294 23.43 -7.97 12.47
N GLY A 295 22.41 -7.17 12.83
CA GLY A 295 21.55 -7.40 13.99
C GLY A 295 21.97 -6.70 15.27
N PHE A 296 22.95 -5.80 15.22
CA PHE A 296 23.41 -5.04 16.39
C PHE A 296 22.68 -3.70 16.47
N THR A 297 22.26 -3.31 17.68
CA THR A 297 21.55 -2.05 17.93
C THR A 297 22.20 -1.21 19.03
N ASP A 298 23.29 -1.71 19.62
CA ASP A 298 24.06 -1.04 20.69
C ASP A 298 25.56 -1.32 20.57
N GLY A 299 26.39 -0.72 21.44
CA GLY A 299 27.85 -0.83 21.41
C GLY A 299 28.44 -0.03 20.25
N VAL A 300 29.31 -0.66 19.46
CA VAL A 300 30.10 0.01 18.40
C VAL A 300 29.23 0.78 17.40
N CYS A 301 28.11 0.20 16.95
CA CYS A 301 27.24 0.88 16.00
C CYS A 301 26.58 2.15 16.57
N ARG A 302 26.25 2.14 17.88
CA ARG A 302 25.73 3.31 18.58
C ARG A 302 26.83 4.37 18.78
N GLU A 303 28.04 3.97 19.13
CA GLU A 303 29.20 4.87 19.28
C GLU A 303 29.54 5.56 17.97
N ASP A 304 29.59 4.81 16.87
CA ASP A 304 29.85 5.34 15.52
C ASP A 304 28.77 6.34 15.08
N LEU A 305 27.51 5.99 15.27
CA LEU A 305 26.40 6.87 14.89
C LEU A 305 26.36 8.13 15.77
N SER A 306 26.62 7.99 17.08
CA SER A 306 26.68 9.12 18.02
C SER A 306 27.82 10.06 17.69
N SER A 307 28.98 9.55 17.27
CA SER A 307 30.11 10.38 16.81
C SER A 307 29.74 11.24 15.60
N ALA A 308 29.06 10.66 14.62
CA ALA A 308 28.60 11.41 13.45
C ALA A 308 27.54 12.47 13.81
N ALA A 309 26.62 12.13 14.71
CA ALA A 309 25.62 13.06 15.23
C ALA A 309 26.28 14.24 15.94
N GLU A 310 27.25 13.97 16.83
CA GLU A 310 28.01 15.04 17.50
C GLU A 310 28.77 15.94 16.54
N TYR A 311 29.40 15.37 15.51
CA TYR A 311 30.08 16.14 14.46
C TYR A 311 29.12 17.14 13.81
N LEU A 312 27.94 16.68 13.34
CA LEU A 312 26.94 17.52 12.70
C LEU A 312 26.46 18.67 13.61
N VAL A 313 26.23 18.36 14.88
CA VAL A 313 25.78 19.36 15.87
C VAL A 313 26.86 20.35 16.23
N LYS A 314 28.12 19.92 16.45
CA LYS A 314 29.23 20.77 16.84
C LYS A 314 29.70 21.66 15.69
N THR A 315 29.82 21.07 14.48
CA THR A 315 30.44 21.75 13.32
C THR A 315 29.45 22.64 12.58
N HIS A 316 28.19 22.13 12.39
CA HIS A 316 27.20 22.81 11.55
C HIS A 316 26.03 23.41 12.35
N GLY A 317 25.95 23.13 13.66
CA GLY A 317 24.86 23.64 14.49
C GLY A 317 23.53 22.97 14.19
N CYS A 318 23.54 21.76 13.65
CA CYS A 318 22.30 21.01 13.36
C CYS A 318 21.44 20.85 14.62
N ASN A 319 20.16 21.17 14.51
CA ASN A 319 19.16 20.99 15.56
C ASN A 319 18.11 19.93 15.20
N VAL A 320 18.17 19.41 13.96
CA VAL A 320 17.38 18.26 13.49
C VAL A 320 18.31 17.27 12.83
N LEU A 321 18.25 15.99 13.21
CA LEU A 321 19.02 14.92 12.58
C LEU A 321 18.07 13.90 11.96
N ILE A 322 18.25 13.64 10.66
CA ILE A 322 17.48 12.62 9.92
C ILE A 322 18.21 11.28 10.01
N LEU A 323 17.51 10.24 10.48
CA LEU A 323 17.95 8.84 10.40
C LEU A 323 17.68 8.31 8.99
N GLY A 324 18.47 8.75 8.01
CA GLY A 324 18.25 8.51 6.57
C GLY A 324 18.60 7.09 6.08
N CYS A 325 18.71 6.13 6.98
CA CYS A 325 18.68 4.70 6.70
C CYS A 325 17.70 4.05 7.67
N THR A 326 16.88 3.16 7.17
CA THR A 326 15.78 2.54 7.92
C THR A 326 16.24 1.57 9.02
N GLU A 327 17.51 1.26 9.08
CA GLU A 327 18.14 0.52 10.16
C GLU A 327 18.62 1.42 11.32
N LEU A 328 18.83 2.72 11.08
CA LEU A 328 19.32 3.64 12.12
C LEU A 328 18.33 3.88 13.27
N PRO A 329 17.00 3.88 13.04
CA PRO A 329 16.03 3.93 14.13
C PRO A 329 16.07 2.73 15.10
N LEU A 330 16.73 1.64 14.71
CA LEU A 330 16.99 0.52 15.62
C LEU A 330 18.13 0.82 16.62
N ILE A 331 18.94 1.85 16.34
CA ILE A 331 20.08 2.27 17.15
C ILE A 331 19.76 3.52 18.00
N LEU A 332 19.09 4.51 17.38
CA LEU A 332 18.69 5.77 18.02
C LEU A 332 17.19 5.97 17.88
N ASP A 333 16.54 6.32 18.99
CA ASP A 333 15.12 6.60 19.01
C ASP A 333 14.79 7.98 18.43
N GLU A 334 13.59 8.11 17.82
CA GLU A 334 13.02 9.40 17.44
C GLU A 334 12.68 10.24 18.67
N GLY A 335 12.93 11.54 18.60
CA GLY A 335 12.56 12.48 19.65
C GLY A 335 13.66 13.49 19.98
N PHE A 336 13.42 14.30 21.03
CA PHE A 336 14.41 15.22 21.52
C PHE A 336 15.46 14.51 22.38
N MET A 337 16.71 14.81 22.10
CA MET A 337 17.83 14.35 22.92
C MET A 337 18.91 15.41 23.04
N THR A 338 19.76 15.29 24.06
CA THR A 338 20.91 16.19 24.25
C THR A 338 22.14 15.61 23.54
N ILE A 339 22.62 16.29 22.50
CA ILE A 339 23.83 15.93 21.75
C ILE A 339 24.81 17.11 21.86
N ALA A 340 26.04 16.84 22.29
CA ALA A 340 27.06 17.87 22.48
C ALA A 340 26.61 19.09 23.32
N GLY A 341 25.74 18.85 24.32
CA GLY A 341 25.19 19.89 25.19
C GLY A 341 24.06 20.74 24.56
N LYS A 342 23.56 20.39 23.39
CA LYS A 342 22.46 21.06 22.71
C LYS A 342 21.26 20.13 22.63
N GLU A 343 20.06 20.69 22.71
CA GLU A 343 18.83 19.96 22.40
C GLU A 343 18.68 19.79 20.90
N VAL A 344 18.53 18.55 20.44
CA VAL A 344 18.46 18.15 19.02
C VAL A 344 17.28 17.21 18.85
N PHE A 345 16.51 17.40 17.78
CA PHE A 345 15.44 16.49 17.43
C PHE A 345 15.93 15.43 16.44
N ILE A 346 15.77 14.17 16.81
CA ILE A 346 16.01 13.05 15.91
C ILE A 346 14.69 12.72 15.20
N ILE A 347 14.70 12.71 13.87
CA ILE A 347 13.53 12.28 13.08
C ILE A 347 13.81 10.95 12.39
N ASP A 348 12.84 10.05 12.52
CA ASP A 348 12.83 8.77 11.85
C ASP A 348 11.90 8.83 10.62
N PRO A 349 12.45 8.73 9.40
CA PRO A 349 11.66 8.74 8.18
C PRO A 349 10.59 7.64 8.10
N THR A 350 10.80 6.47 8.72
CA THR A 350 9.79 5.40 8.75
C THR A 350 8.61 5.75 9.65
N SER A 351 8.87 6.39 10.78
CA SER A 351 7.84 6.91 11.68
C SER A 351 7.04 8.05 11.04
N ALA A 352 7.72 8.98 10.37
CA ALA A 352 7.07 10.05 9.60
C ALA A 352 6.19 9.47 8.48
N LEU A 353 6.69 8.47 7.74
CA LEU A 353 5.92 7.78 6.70
C LEU A 353 4.70 7.07 7.29
N ALA A 354 4.83 6.37 8.40
CA ALA A 354 3.73 5.68 9.08
C ALA A 354 2.62 6.68 9.47
N ARG A 355 2.98 7.81 10.11
CA ARG A 355 2.03 8.88 10.46
C ARG A 355 1.29 9.43 9.23
N ARG A 356 2.03 9.67 8.14
CA ARG A 356 1.45 10.20 6.90
C ARG A 356 0.50 9.21 6.23
N VAL A 357 0.89 7.93 6.16
CA VAL A 357 0.05 6.87 5.57
C VAL A 357 -1.26 6.72 6.35
N VAL A 358 -1.20 6.69 7.67
CA VAL A 358 -2.39 6.61 8.53
C VAL A 358 -3.30 7.83 8.28
N LYS A 359 -2.73 9.03 8.21
CA LYS A 359 -3.50 10.26 7.92
C LYS A 359 -4.19 10.19 6.55
N VAL A 360 -3.47 9.77 5.50
CA VAL A 360 -4.03 9.62 4.15
C VAL A 360 -5.15 8.57 4.12
N ALA A 361 -4.96 7.43 4.81
CA ALA A 361 -5.99 6.39 4.89
C ALA A 361 -7.25 6.89 5.60
N GLN A 362 -7.10 7.65 6.69
CA GLN A 362 -8.23 8.24 7.42
C GLN A 362 -8.96 9.31 6.60
N GLU A 363 -8.24 10.19 5.91
CA GLU A 363 -8.82 11.19 5.01
C GLU A 363 -9.62 10.50 3.91
N ALA A 364 -9.06 9.48 3.27
CA ALA A 364 -9.74 8.70 2.23
C ALA A 364 -10.95 7.93 2.77
N ALA A 365 -10.87 7.36 3.97
CA ALA A 365 -12.01 6.69 4.61
C ALA A 365 -13.17 7.65 4.87
N ALA A 366 -12.87 8.85 5.36
CA ALA A 366 -13.88 9.89 5.58
C ALA A 366 -14.52 10.36 4.26
N GLU A 367 -13.73 10.58 3.21
CA GLU A 367 -14.21 10.97 1.88
C GLU A 367 -15.08 9.89 1.23
N ARG A 368 -14.73 8.62 1.41
CA ARG A 368 -15.45 7.47 0.83
C ARG A 368 -16.66 7.03 1.67
N GLY A 369 -16.78 7.50 2.92
CA GLY A 369 -17.81 7.06 3.86
C GLY A 369 -17.67 5.58 4.27
N VAL A 370 -16.44 5.06 4.27
CA VAL A 370 -16.08 3.69 4.70
C VAL A 370 -14.86 3.77 5.62
N LEU A 371 -14.79 2.85 6.58
CA LEU A 371 -13.61 2.69 7.43
C LEU A 371 -12.53 1.84 6.75
#